data_0fbc21ae7c5a4be70fcf32c15111a839
#
_entry.id   0fbc21ae7c5a4be70fcf32c15111a839
#
_cell.length_a   1.000
_cell.length_b   1.000
_cell.length_c   1.000
_cell.angle_alpha   90.00
_cell.angle_beta   90.00
_cell.angle_gamma   90.00
#
_symmetry.space_group_name_H-M   'P 1'
#
loop_
_entity.id
_entity.type
_entity.pdbx_description
1 polymer ?
#
loop_
_entity_poly.entity_id
_entity_poly.type
_entity_poly.pdbx_seq_one_letter_code
_entity_poly.pdbx_strand_id
1 'polypeptide(L)'
;LDATRWAGRFTCLSEDPVMIVDGAHNEDAAKKLKTSIERYFTGEELILIMGVFKDKEYEKIVQILCPSAKRVYTVDLPNKERTLPAEKLAECVRDCMTEQMSVYAEKSIGDAVAKAYTYATEDSGKRAVIACGSLSYLSEVIRCMEGYVQNP
;
A
#
# COMPACT_ATOMS: atom_id res chain seq x y z
N LEU A 1 -14.19 -9.50 7.17
CA LEU A 1 -13.83 -8.25 7.85
C LEU A 1 -14.90 -7.20 7.64
N ASP A 2 -15.21 -6.51 8.69
CA ASP A 2 -16.29 -5.55 8.71
C ASP A 2 -15.76 -4.12 8.47
N ALA A 3 -16.04 -3.56 7.31
CA ALA A 3 -15.59 -2.22 6.94
C ALA A 3 -16.18 -1.14 7.84
N THR A 4 -17.33 -1.40 8.51
CA THR A 4 -17.93 -0.42 9.41
C THR A 4 -17.14 -0.26 10.70
N ARG A 5 -16.26 -1.19 11.01
CA ARG A 5 -15.38 -1.12 12.16
C ARG A 5 -14.06 -0.45 11.83
N TRP A 6 -13.95 0.09 10.64
CA TRP A 6 -12.70 0.66 10.18
C TRP A 6 -12.30 1.86 11.05
N ALA A 7 -11.09 1.80 11.55
CA ALA A 7 -10.45 2.87 12.28
C ALA A 7 -9.07 3.17 11.69
N GLY A 8 -8.94 3.01 10.37
CA GLY A 8 -7.67 3.18 9.67
C GLY A 8 -6.70 2.04 9.88
N ARG A 9 -7.18 0.88 10.32
CA ARG A 9 -6.29 -0.25 10.63
C ARG A 9 -6.75 -1.52 9.93
N PHE A 10 -5.88 -2.07 9.11
CA PHE A 10 -5.94 -3.40 8.51
C PHE A 10 -7.36 -3.78 8.06
N THR A 11 -7.96 -2.91 7.28
CA THR A 11 -9.34 -3.09 6.80
C THR A 11 -9.33 -3.80 5.47
N CYS A 12 -9.96 -4.96 5.42
CA CYS A 12 -10.06 -5.77 4.19
C CYS A 12 -11.25 -5.31 3.35
N LEU A 13 -10.99 -4.93 2.12
CA LEU A 13 -12.01 -4.50 1.16
C LEU A 13 -12.37 -5.60 0.18
N SER A 14 -11.47 -6.56 -0.02
CA SER A 14 -11.67 -7.69 -0.93
C SER A 14 -10.81 -8.85 -0.46
N GLU A 15 -11.34 -10.06 -0.61
CA GLU A 15 -10.62 -11.29 -0.27
C GLU A 15 -10.04 -12.00 -1.50
N ASP A 16 -10.49 -11.63 -2.70
CA ASP A 16 -10.00 -12.25 -3.93
C ASP A 16 -10.11 -11.25 -5.10
N PRO A 17 -9.03 -10.55 -5.44
CA PRO A 17 -7.73 -10.56 -4.76
C PRO A 17 -7.82 -9.86 -3.40
N VAL A 18 -6.90 -10.18 -2.50
CA VAL A 18 -6.84 -9.51 -1.20
C VAL A 18 -6.47 -8.05 -1.41
N MET A 19 -7.33 -7.16 -0.90
CA MET A 19 -7.08 -5.71 -0.92
C MET A 19 -7.37 -5.15 0.46
N ILE A 20 -6.34 -4.55 1.06
CA ILE A 20 -6.40 -4.05 2.44
C ILE A 20 -5.91 -2.60 2.46
N VAL A 21 -6.50 -1.81 3.35
CA VAL A 21 -6.02 -0.46 3.64
C VAL A 21 -5.65 -0.36 5.11
N ASP A 22 -4.60 0.41 5.39
CA ASP A 22 -4.12 0.65 6.74
C ASP A 22 -3.48 2.03 6.83
N GLY A 23 -3.84 2.79 7.86
CA GLY A 23 -3.37 4.16 8.01
C GLY A 23 -2.02 4.31 8.69
N ALA A 24 -1.19 3.27 8.73
CA ALA A 24 0.14 3.34 9.33
C ALA A 24 0.94 4.52 8.77
N HIS A 25 1.36 5.44 9.62
CA HIS A 25 2.02 6.67 9.22
C HIS A 25 3.16 7.06 10.16
N ASN A 26 3.60 6.14 11.02
CA ASN A 26 4.78 6.32 11.87
C ASN A 26 5.43 4.95 12.09
N GLU A 27 6.58 4.96 12.74
CA GLU A 27 7.37 3.74 12.95
C GLU A 27 6.59 2.68 13.72
N ASP A 28 5.94 3.06 14.81
CA ASP A 28 5.22 2.12 15.65
C ASP A 28 4.06 1.45 14.91
N ALA A 29 3.27 2.25 14.19
CA ALA A 29 2.16 1.74 13.40
C ALA A 29 2.65 0.85 12.26
N ALA A 30 3.79 1.19 11.64
CA ALA A 30 4.38 0.38 10.58
C ALA A 30 4.80 -1.00 11.12
N LYS A 31 5.38 -1.04 12.32
CA LYS A 31 5.74 -2.31 12.96
C LYS A 31 4.52 -3.18 13.23
N LYS A 32 3.44 -2.57 13.68
CA LYS A 32 2.18 -3.29 13.92
C LYS A 32 1.58 -3.82 12.62
N LEU A 33 1.63 -3.02 11.57
CA LEU A 33 1.16 -3.45 10.26
C LEU A 33 2.00 -4.62 9.75
N LYS A 34 3.32 -4.54 9.88
CA LYS A 34 4.21 -5.63 9.48
C LYS A 34 3.87 -6.92 10.21
N THR A 35 3.61 -6.84 11.52
CA THR A 35 3.22 -8.00 12.32
C THR A 35 1.93 -8.61 11.78
N SER A 36 0.94 -7.80 11.46
CA SER A 36 -0.31 -8.28 10.88
C SER A 36 -0.10 -8.94 9.52
N ILE A 37 0.73 -8.34 8.67
CA ILE A 37 1.06 -8.91 7.36
C ILE A 37 1.70 -10.28 7.53
N GLU A 38 2.69 -10.40 8.39
CA GLU A 38 3.39 -11.65 8.64
C GLU A 38 2.47 -12.72 9.21
N ARG A 39 1.48 -12.32 10.00
CA ARG A 39 0.54 -13.23 10.60
C ARG A 39 -0.49 -13.77 9.60
N TYR A 40 -1.01 -12.90 8.72
CA TYR A 40 -2.12 -13.26 7.84
C TYR A 40 -1.69 -13.65 6.42
N PHE A 41 -0.51 -13.24 5.99
CA PHE A 41 -0.06 -13.46 4.60
C PHE A 41 1.30 -14.14 4.58
N THR A 42 1.30 -15.45 4.87
CA THR A 42 2.55 -16.22 4.98
C THR A 42 3.05 -16.76 3.65
N GLY A 43 2.19 -16.84 2.63
CA GLY A 43 2.56 -17.38 1.33
C GLY A 43 2.24 -16.46 0.16
N GLU A 44 1.66 -15.29 0.43
CA GLU A 44 1.29 -14.35 -0.61
C GLU A 44 2.43 -13.40 -0.95
N GLU A 45 2.53 -13.04 -2.24
CA GLU A 45 3.39 -11.93 -2.65
C GLU A 45 2.73 -10.62 -2.22
N LEU A 46 3.49 -9.75 -1.57
CA LEU A 46 2.96 -8.48 -1.07
C LEU A 46 3.14 -7.38 -2.11
N ILE A 47 2.07 -6.66 -2.37
CA ILE A 47 2.05 -5.49 -3.25
C ILE A 47 1.67 -4.30 -2.38
N LEU A 48 2.52 -3.29 -2.30
CA LEU A 48 2.22 -2.09 -1.51
C LEU A 48 1.83 -0.93 -2.41
N ILE A 49 0.83 -0.16 -1.97
CA ILE A 49 0.55 1.18 -2.48
C ILE A 49 0.90 2.11 -1.33
N MET A 50 1.74 3.09 -1.57
CA MET A 50 2.28 3.91 -0.50
C MET A 50 2.31 5.39 -0.85
N GLY A 51 1.77 6.21 0.04
CA GLY A 51 1.88 7.66 -0.01
C GLY A 51 2.15 8.15 1.41
N VAL A 52 3.02 9.14 1.56
CA VAL A 52 3.43 9.63 2.89
C VAL A 52 3.58 11.14 2.87
N PHE A 53 3.43 11.76 4.03
CA PHE A 53 3.78 13.17 4.22
C PHE A 53 5.29 13.32 4.34
N LYS A 54 5.82 14.39 3.75
CA LYS A 54 7.26 14.66 3.75
C LYS A 54 7.82 14.99 5.14
N ASP A 55 6.94 15.40 6.08
CA ASP A 55 7.33 15.76 7.44
C ASP A 55 7.25 14.59 8.42
N LYS A 56 6.98 13.39 7.93
CA LYS A 56 6.94 12.17 8.76
C LYS A 56 8.24 11.38 8.61
N GLU A 57 8.43 10.40 9.49
CA GLU A 57 9.59 9.51 9.47
C GLU A 57 9.41 8.44 8.38
N TYR A 58 9.22 8.88 7.13
CA TYR A 58 8.88 7.97 6.06
C TYR A 58 9.97 6.94 5.76
N GLU A 59 11.23 7.30 5.98
CA GLU A 59 12.35 6.36 5.76
C GLU A 59 12.22 5.13 6.66
N LYS A 60 11.81 5.32 7.92
CA LYS A 60 11.60 4.21 8.84
C LYS A 60 10.42 3.34 8.41
N ILE A 61 9.35 3.98 7.96
CA ILE A 61 8.17 3.24 7.45
C ILE A 61 8.57 2.37 6.26
N VAL A 62 9.32 2.94 5.33
CA VAL A 62 9.83 2.23 4.15
C VAL A 62 10.72 1.05 4.56
N GLN A 63 11.66 1.29 5.48
CA GLN A 63 12.58 0.25 5.95
C GLN A 63 11.86 -0.91 6.62
N ILE A 64 10.73 -0.64 7.26
CA ILE A 64 9.96 -1.67 7.96
C ILE A 64 9.09 -2.46 6.98
N LEU A 65 8.41 -1.80 6.07
CA LEU A 65 7.36 -2.42 5.25
C LEU A 65 7.86 -2.91 3.89
N CYS A 66 8.76 -2.17 3.25
CA CYS A 66 9.09 -2.44 1.85
C CYS A 66 9.99 -3.65 1.59
N PRO A 67 10.92 -4.05 2.49
CA PRO A 67 11.81 -5.18 2.18
C PRO A 67 11.11 -6.50 1.88
N SER A 68 9.88 -6.70 2.37
CA SER A 68 9.12 -7.93 2.10
C SER A 68 8.19 -7.80 0.88
N ALA A 69 8.13 -6.64 0.25
CA ALA A 69 7.21 -6.42 -0.87
C ALA A 69 7.80 -6.92 -2.18
N LYS A 70 6.94 -7.46 -3.02
CA LYS A 70 7.29 -7.82 -4.39
C LYS A 70 7.21 -6.61 -5.31
N ARG A 71 6.20 -5.77 -5.11
CA ARG A 71 6.00 -4.51 -5.84
C ARG A 71 5.59 -3.41 -4.90
N VAL A 72 6.04 -2.20 -5.21
CA VAL A 72 5.62 -1.00 -4.50
C VAL A 72 5.22 0.06 -5.53
N TYR A 73 4.01 0.58 -5.39
CA TYR A 73 3.51 1.70 -6.18
C TYR A 73 3.44 2.91 -5.28
N THR A 74 4.23 3.94 -5.58
CA THR A 74 4.23 5.16 -4.78
C THR A 74 3.36 6.21 -5.43
N VAL A 75 2.69 7.02 -4.60
CA VAL A 75 1.77 8.06 -5.07
C VAL A 75 1.96 9.34 -4.27
N ASP A 76 1.54 10.46 -4.84
CA ASP A 76 1.38 11.69 -4.11
C ASP A 76 0.10 11.61 -3.28
N LEU A 77 0.15 12.21 -2.08
CA LEU A 77 -1.06 12.40 -1.28
C LEU A 77 -1.86 13.60 -1.82
N PRO A 78 -3.17 13.66 -1.51
CA PRO A 78 -4.00 14.78 -2.00
C PRO A 78 -3.52 16.16 -1.58
N ASN A 79 -2.95 16.30 -0.38
CA ASN A 79 -2.41 17.57 0.08
C ASN A 79 -1.05 17.83 -0.57
N LYS A 80 -1.04 18.65 -1.60
CA LYS A 80 0.14 18.89 -2.43
C LYS A 80 1.29 19.58 -1.71
N GLU A 81 0.99 20.33 -0.65
CA GLU A 81 2.02 21.01 0.12
C GLU A 81 2.74 20.08 1.08
N ARG A 82 2.05 19.07 1.59
CA ARG A 82 2.58 18.18 2.60
C ARG A 82 3.06 16.85 2.06
N THR A 83 2.62 16.47 0.86
CA THR A 83 2.98 15.15 0.31
C THR A 83 4.47 15.06 0.00
N LEU A 84 5.06 13.92 0.30
CA LEU A 84 6.34 13.58 -0.32
C LEU A 84 6.01 13.21 -1.77
N PRO A 85 6.71 13.80 -2.76
CA PRO A 85 6.46 13.41 -4.16
C PRO A 85 6.68 11.93 -4.39
N ALA A 86 5.83 11.33 -5.20
CA ALA A 86 5.90 9.89 -5.51
C ALA A 86 7.30 9.46 -5.98
N GLU A 87 7.96 10.27 -6.79
CA GLU A 87 9.31 9.97 -7.28
C GLU A 87 10.34 9.93 -6.14
N LYS A 88 10.21 10.83 -5.18
CA LYS A 88 11.09 10.85 -4.00
C LYS A 88 10.88 9.64 -3.12
N LEU A 89 9.62 9.27 -2.93
CA LEU A 89 9.29 8.08 -2.15
C LEU A 89 9.81 6.82 -2.87
N ALA A 90 9.66 6.76 -4.19
CA ALA A 90 10.19 5.64 -4.97
C ALA A 90 11.71 5.52 -4.82
N GLU A 91 12.44 6.63 -4.81
CA GLU A 91 13.89 6.63 -4.57
C GLU A 91 14.21 6.02 -3.20
N CYS A 92 13.47 6.43 -2.18
CA CYS A 92 13.64 5.92 -0.83
C CYS A 92 13.40 4.40 -0.77
N VAL A 93 12.35 3.93 -1.46
CA VAL A 93 12.04 2.51 -1.53
C VAL A 93 13.17 1.76 -2.26
N ARG A 94 13.68 2.32 -3.34
CA ARG A 94 14.79 1.68 -4.09
C ARG A 94 16.05 1.49 -3.23
N ASP A 95 16.29 2.38 -2.27
CA ASP A 95 17.40 2.22 -1.34
C ASP A 95 17.26 0.99 -0.43
N CYS A 96 16.04 0.46 -0.33
CA CYS A 96 15.73 -0.75 0.45
C CYS A 96 15.48 -1.96 -0.43
N MET A 97 15.67 -1.84 -1.75
CA MET A 97 15.30 -2.89 -2.71
C MET A 97 16.14 -4.15 -2.57
N THR A 98 15.46 -5.27 -2.77
CA THR A 98 16.10 -6.53 -3.10
C THR A 98 16.03 -6.71 -4.63
N GLU A 99 16.79 -7.64 -5.17
CA GLU A 99 16.82 -7.90 -6.61
C GLU A 99 15.45 -8.30 -7.17
N GLN A 100 14.55 -8.76 -6.34
CA GLN A 100 13.27 -9.29 -6.77
C GLN A 100 12.11 -8.30 -6.63
N MET A 101 12.40 -7.09 -6.18
CA MET A 101 11.39 -6.06 -5.97
C MET A 101 11.34 -5.07 -7.13
N SER A 102 10.13 -4.63 -7.49
CA SER A 102 9.91 -3.58 -8.49
C SER A 102 9.21 -2.40 -7.85
N VAL A 103 9.65 -1.19 -8.19
CA VAL A 103 9.08 0.06 -7.63
C VAL A 103 8.68 0.99 -8.77
N TYR A 104 7.47 1.52 -8.68
CA TYR A 104 6.91 2.42 -9.69
C TYR A 104 6.29 3.65 -9.02
N ALA A 105 6.72 4.84 -9.44
CA ALA A 105 6.05 6.07 -9.04
C ALA A 105 4.87 6.29 -10.00
N GLU A 106 3.66 6.37 -9.45
CA GLU A 106 2.45 6.51 -10.25
C GLU A 106 1.92 7.93 -10.24
N LYS A 107 1.24 8.31 -11.32
CA LYS A 107 0.72 9.67 -11.51
C LYS A 107 -0.48 9.97 -10.63
N SER A 108 -1.24 8.94 -10.26
CA SER A 108 -2.45 9.11 -9.46
C SER A 108 -2.70 7.89 -8.60
N ILE A 109 -3.52 8.07 -7.58
CA ILE A 109 -3.98 6.97 -6.73
C ILE A 109 -4.75 5.96 -7.57
N GLY A 110 -5.61 6.44 -8.48
CA GLY A 110 -6.36 5.56 -9.38
C GLY A 110 -5.46 4.67 -10.23
N ASP A 111 -4.38 5.23 -10.78
CA ASP A 111 -3.43 4.46 -11.58
C ASP A 111 -2.72 3.40 -10.74
N ALA A 112 -2.32 3.77 -9.52
CA ALA A 112 -1.66 2.82 -8.62
C ALA A 112 -2.58 1.65 -8.26
N VAL A 113 -3.84 1.95 -7.93
CA VAL A 113 -4.82 0.90 -7.60
C VAL A 113 -5.07 0.02 -8.82
N ALA A 114 -5.24 0.60 -10.00
CA ALA A 114 -5.49 -0.15 -11.23
C ALA A 114 -4.34 -1.11 -11.53
N LYS A 115 -3.11 -0.63 -11.44
CA LYS A 115 -1.93 -1.46 -11.73
C LYS A 115 -1.71 -2.53 -10.68
N ALA A 116 -1.93 -2.20 -9.40
CA ALA A 116 -1.83 -3.17 -8.33
C ALA A 116 -2.87 -4.29 -8.49
N TYR A 117 -4.11 -3.91 -8.81
CA TYR A 117 -5.19 -4.88 -9.04
C TYR A 117 -4.85 -5.79 -10.24
N THR A 118 -4.40 -5.19 -11.35
CA THR A 118 -4.04 -5.95 -12.55
C THR A 118 -2.94 -6.96 -12.23
N TYR A 119 -1.90 -6.53 -11.54
CA TYR A 119 -0.82 -7.44 -11.17
C TYR A 119 -1.30 -8.53 -10.22
N ALA A 120 -2.17 -8.16 -9.27
CA ALA A 120 -2.68 -9.12 -8.29
C ALA A 120 -3.52 -10.22 -8.95
N THR A 121 -4.18 -9.92 -10.08
CA THR A 121 -5.08 -10.84 -10.77
C THR A 121 -4.48 -11.46 -12.04
N GLU A 122 -3.22 -11.15 -12.35
CA GLU A 122 -2.59 -11.49 -13.62
C GLU A 122 -2.34 -12.98 -13.82
N ASP A 123 -2.09 -13.69 -12.76
CA ASP A 123 -1.91 -15.13 -12.84
C ASP A 123 -2.47 -15.79 -11.57
N SER A 124 -2.31 -17.11 -11.46
CA SER A 124 -2.88 -17.88 -10.35
C SER A 124 -2.12 -17.74 -9.02
N GLY A 125 -1.06 -16.92 -8.99
CA GLY A 125 -0.30 -16.70 -7.76
C GLY A 125 -1.11 -15.95 -6.72
N LYS A 126 -0.88 -16.26 -5.45
CA LYS A 126 -1.54 -15.54 -4.37
C LYS A 126 -0.81 -14.25 -4.08
N ARG A 127 -1.53 -13.15 -4.18
CA ARG A 127 -1.00 -11.81 -3.98
C ARG A 127 -1.94 -10.99 -3.12
N ALA A 128 -1.36 -10.15 -2.26
CA ALA A 128 -2.13 -9.27 -1.38
C ALA A 128 -1.73 -7.82 -1.65
N VAL A 129 -2.71 -6.96 -1.88
CA VAL A 129 -2.50 -5.52 -2.08
C VAL A 129 -2.80 -4.81 -0.77
N ILE A 130 -1.84 -4.02 -0.29
CA ILE A 130 -2.01 -3.24 0.93
C ILE A 130 -1.64 -1.78 0.64
N ALA A 131 -2.59 -0.88 0.87
CA ALA A 131 -2.36 0.55 0.77
C ALA A 131 -2.12 1.11 2.16
N CYS A 132 -1.05 1.88 2.33
CA CYS A 132 -0.63 2.39 3.64
C CYS A 132 0.20 3.67 3.51
N GLY A 133 0.65 4.19 4.65
CA GLY A 133 1.55 5.34 4.71
C GLY A 133 0.90 6.60 5.23
N SER A 134 -0.41 6.75 5.08
CA SER A 134 -1.15 7.92 5.57
C SER A 134 -2.63 7.62 5.61
N LEU A 135 -3.32 8.13 6.63
CA LEU A 135 -4.78 8.12 6.68
C LEU A 135 -5.38 9.05 5.62
N SER A 136 -4.64 10.08 5.23
CA SER A 136 -5.18 11.21 4.46
C SER A 136 -5.69 10.84 3.06
N TYR A 137 -5.23 9.72 2.48
CA TYR A 137 -5.63 9.34 1.12
C TYR A 137 -6.46 8.05 1.07
N LEU A 138 -6.71 7.44 2.22
CA LEU A 138 -7.36 6.12 2.24
C LEU A 138 -8.79 6.15 1.69
N SER A 139 -9.54 7.23 1.91
CA SER A 139 -10.89 7.31 1.34
C SER A 139 -10.87 7.25 -0.19
N GLU A 140 -9.89 7.88 -0.82
CA GLU A 140 -9.75 7.82 -2.28
C GLU A 140 -9.30 6.43 -2.73
N VAL A 141 -8.37 5.82 -2.01
CA VAL A 141 -7.93 4.44 -2.28
C VAL A 141 -9.11 3.48 -2.18
N ILE A 142 -9.89 3.60 -1.11
CA ILE A 142 -11.08 2.75 -0.88
C ILE A 142 -12.05 2.88 -2.05
N ARG A 143 -12.35 4.12 -2.45
CA ARG A 143 -13.25 4.36 -3.58
C ARG A 143 -12.75 3.70 -4.85
N CYS A 144 -11.45 3.81 -5.14
CA CYS A 144 -10.85 3.19 -6.32
C CYS A 144 -10.93 1.67 -6.24
N MET A 145 -10.61 1.09 -5.08
CA MET A 145 -10.67 -0.35 -4.88
C MET A 145 -12.07 -0.89 -5.01
N GLU A 146 -13.06 -0.18 -4.45
CA GLU A 146 -14.46 -0.60 -4.51
C GLU A 146 -14.97 -0.69 -5.94
N GLY A 147 -14.43 0.11 -6.85
CA GLY A 147 -14.78 0.03 -8.25
C GLY A 147 -14.48 -1.32 -8.89
N TYR A 148 -13.52 -2.05 -8.36
CA TYR A 148 -13.18 -3.39 -8.85
C TYR A 148 -13.97 -4.50 -8.16
N VAL A 149 -14.47 -4.24 -6.96
CA VAL A 149 -15.18 -5.24 -6.16
C VAL A 149 -16.66 -5.29 -6.48
N GLN A 150 -17.26 -4.17 -6.86
CA GLN A 150 -18.69 -4.04 -7.08
C GLN A 150 -19.19 -4.62 -8.41
N ASN A 151 -18.28 -5.01 -9.29
CA ASN A 151 -18.61 -5.61 -10.58
C ASN A 151 -18.08 -7.04 -10.60
N PRO A 152 -18.85 -8.00 -10.06
CA PRO A 152 -18.46 -9.41 -10.06
C PRO A 152 -18.46 -10.00 -11.47
#